data_2ecd111e59043c03c4d7048df756cae6
#
_entry.id   2ecd111e59043c03c4d7048df756cae6
#
_cell.length_a   1.000
_cell.length_b   1.000
_cell.length_c   1.000
_cell.angle_alpha   90.00
_cell.angle_beta   90.00
_cell.angle_gamma   90.00
#
_symmetry.space_group_name_H-M   'P 1'
#
loop_
_entity.id
_entity.type
_entity.pdbx_description
1 polymer ?
#
loop_
_entity_poly.entity_id
_entity_poly.type
_entity_poly.pdbx_seq_one_letter_code
_entity_poly.pdbx_strand_id
1 'polypeptide(L)'
;IARKESNTKVLSNIDAVNQARSMVEAVHLIQLGARASMVCQLTGLNKNIVSGLYQPLTGMPSPSGQVPFTDTWYLKNNRRLLHANVVWRLFQQLERMERTVANVLVHVYKAYVEIVDTPLLNLTRASFVPRLVRIKAWYEQACDHCGMTYIGPLEKSGSICPACTEYFNYRCRSCGAAIEYRPTGRRKMLCTDCYERQKRSKRRLAHGGIDG
;
A
#
# COMPACT_ATOMS: atom_id res chain seq x y z
N ILE A 1 9.10 -53.96 -3.85
CA ILE A 1 9.10 -53.23 -5.15
C ILE A 1 7.82 -52.42 -5.28
N ALA A 2 6.61 -52.95 -5.02
CA ALA A 2 5.31 -52.25 -5.14
C ALA A 2 5.17 -50.97 -4.29
N ARG A 3 5.81 -50.89 -3.10
CA ARG A 3 5.74 -49.74 -2.20
C ARG A 3 6.56 -48.51 -2.68
N LYS A 4 7.59 -48.73 -3.50
CA LYS A 4 8.42 -47.69 -4.10
C LYS A 4 7.73 -47.03 -5.31
N GLU A 5 7.02 -47.84 -6.11
CA GLU A 5 6.29 -47.37 -7.30
C GLU A 5 5.03 -46.56 -6.91
N SER A 6 4.31 -46.95 -5.85
CA SER A 6 3.18 -46.16 -5.35
C SER A 6 3.61 -44.81 -4.79
N ASN A 7 4.76 -44.70 -4.13
CA ASN A 7 5.26 -43.46 -3.55
C ASN A 7 5.73 -42.48 -4.66
N THR A 8 6.36 -43.00 -5.71
CA THR A 8 6.79 -42.20 -6.89
C THR A 8 5.57 -41.64 -7.66
N LYS A 9 4.51 -42.42 -7.80
CA LYS A 9 3.27 -42.00 -8.47
C LYS A 9 2.49 -40.96 -7.68
N VAL A 10 2.48 -41.03 -6.36
CA VAL A 10 1.87 -40.03 -5.46
C VAL A 10 2.64 -38.72 -5.52
N LEU A 11 3.97 -38.76 -5.49
CA LEU A 11 4.81 -37.56 -5.62
C LEU A 11 4.59 -36.87 -6.96
N SER A 12 4.53 -37.62 -8.08
CA SER A 12 4.27 -37.02 -9.41
C SER A 12 2.89 -36.37 -9.52
N ASN A 13 1.88 -36.89 -8.84
CA ASN A 13 0.54 -36.32 -8.81
C ASN A 13 0.50 -35.02 -7.97
N ILE A 14 1.23 -34.96 -6.85
CA ILE A 14 1.36 -33.75 -6.03
C ILE A 14 2.07 -32.64 -6.82
N ASP A 15 3.12 -32.96 -7.56
CA ASP A 15 3.84 -32.01 -8.39
C ASP A 15 2.95 -31.46 -9.51
N ALA A 16 2.15 -32.31 -10.16
CA ALA A 16 1.19 -31.88 -11.17
C ALA A 16 0.13 -30.93 -10.61
N VAL A 17 -0.41 -31.20 -9.42
CA VAL A 17 -1.38 -30.34 -8.74
C VAL A 17 -0.73 -28.98 -8.37
N ASN A 18 0.50 -28.99 -7.86
CA ASN A 18 1.22 -27.76 -7.53
C ASN A 18 1.51 -26.94 -8.79
N GLN A 19 1.91 -27.56 -9.88
CA GLN A 19 2.13 -26.89 -11.15
C GLN A 19 0.84 -26.28 -11.72
N ALA A 20 -0.27 -27.01 -11.66
CA ALA A 20 -1.59 -26.50 -12.07
C ALA A 20 -1.99 -25.26 -11.25
N ARG A 21 -1.79 -25.30 -9.92
CA ARG A 21 -2.02 -24.16 -9.04
C ARG A 21 -1.18 -22.96 -9.42
N SER A 22 0.13 -23.16 -9.58
CA SER A 22 1.05 -22.10 -10.02
C SER A 22 0.64 -21.47 -11.34
N MET A 23 0.09 -22.28 -12.27
CA MET A 23 -0.42 -21.79 -13.55
C MET A 23 -1.66 -20.89 -13.37
N VAL A 24 -2.62 -21.29 -12.53
CA VAL A 24 -3.80 -20.49 -12.21
C VAL A 24 -3.40 -19.17 -11.54
N GLU A 25 -2.49 -19.22 -10.60
CA GLU A 25 -1.95 -18.01 -9.95
C GLU A 25 -1.27 -17.07 -10.95
N ALA A 26 -0.48 -17.62 -11.87
CA ALA A 26 0.17 -16.84 -12.93
C ALA A 26 -0.86 -16.13 -13.83
N VAL A 27 -1.92 -16.82 -14.23
CA VAL A 27 -3.01 -16.23 -15.02
C VAL A 27 -3.63 -15.05 -14.28
N HIS A 28 -4.00 -15.21 -13.01
CA HIS A 28 -4.59 -14.13 -12.22
C HIS A 28 -3.62 -12.92 -12.07
N LEU A 29 -2.35 -13.18 -11.78
CA LEU A 29 -1.35 -12.13 -11.65
C LEU A 29 -1.16 -11.35 -12.97
N ILE A 30 -1.10 -12.05 -14.11
CA ILE A 30 -0.96 -11.44 -15.44
C ILE A 30 -2.18 -10.56 -15.76
N GLN A 31 -3.39 -11.06 -15.51
CA GLN A 31 -4.63 -10.29 -15.73
C GLN A 31 -4.70 -9.01 -14.87
N LEU A 32 -4.06 -9.03 -13.70
CA LEU A 32 -3.95 -7.85 -12.82
C LEU A 32 -2.75 -6.95 -13.19
N GLY A 33 -2.06 -7.21 -14.29
CA GLY A 33 -0.96 -6.40 -14.80
C GLY A 33 0.39 -6.67 -14.12
N ALA A 34 0.58 -7.85 -13.51
CA ALA A 34 1.89 -8.25 -13.02
C ALA A 34 2.93 -8.28 -14.16
N ARG A 35 4.20 -8.12 -13.83
CA ARG A 35 5.31 -8.29 -14.76
C ARG A 35 5.79 -9.75 -14.77
N ALA A 36 6.35 -10.22 -15.87
CA ALA A 36 6.82 -11.60 -15.98
C ALA A 36 7.81 -11.99 -14.88
N SER A 37 8.75 -11.11 -14.53
CA SER A 37 9.70 -11.36 -13.43
C SER A 37 9.01 -11.56 -12.07
N MET A 38 7.98 -10.79 -11.79
CA MET A 38 7.19 -10.93 -10.57
C MET A 38 6.38 -12.24 -10.57
N VAL A 39 5.77 -12.60 -11.70
CA VAL A 39 5.02 -13.86 -11.84
C VAL A 39 5.95 -15.05 -11.63
N CYS A 40 7.12 -15.09 -12.31
CA CYS A 40 8.12 -16.13 -12.10
C CYS A 40 8.54 -16.27 -10.64
N GLN A 41 8.80 -15.14 -9.97
CA GLN A 41 9.24 -15.12 -8.56
C GLN A 41 8.16 -15.66 -7.61
N LEU A 42 6.90 -15.33 -7.85
CA LEU A 42 5.79 -15.69 -6.96
C LEU A 42 5.28 -17.13 -7.18
N THR A 43 5.30 -17.60 -8.43
CA THR A 43 4.73 -18.90 -8.81
C THR A 43 5.76 -19.99 -8.96
N GLY A 44 7.04 -19.65 -9.09
CA GLY A 44 8.11 -20.59 -9.41
C GLY A 44 8.11 -21.11 -10.86
N LEU A 45 7.22 -20.59 -11.72
CA LEU A 45 7.15 -21.01 -13.12
C LEU A 45 8.34 -20.48 -13.94
N ASN A 46 8.74 -21.28 -14.94
CA ASN A 46 9.80 -20.92 -15.87
C ASN A 46 9.44 -19.67 -16.69
N LYS A 47 10.44 -18.83 -16.96
CA LYS A 47 10.27 -17.57 -17.73
C LYS A 47 9.63 -17.79 -19.11
N ASN A 48 9.96 -18.87 -19.80
CA ASN A 48 9.39 -19.16 -21.13
C ASN A 48 7.89 -19.43 -21.04
N ILE A 49 7.47 -20.22 -20.05
CA ILE A 49 6.06 -20.49 -19.78
C ILE A 49 5.33 -19.18 -19.48
N VAL A 50 5.84 -18.40 -18.51
CA VAL A 50 5.23 -17.14 -18.11
C VAL A 50 5.15 -16.16 -19.27
N SER A 51 6.23 -16.00 -20.06
CA SER A 51 6.24 -15.10 -21.22
C SER A 51 5.22 -15.51 -22.29
N GLY A 52 5.03 -16.81 -22.50
CA GLY A 52 4.04 -17.35 -23.44
C GLY A 52 2.59 -17.10 -23.06
N LEU A 53 2.32 -16.84 -21.76
CA LEU A 53 0.95 -16.57 -21.27
C LEU A 53 0.48 -15.13 -21.56
N TYR A 54 1.38 -14.16 -21.75
CA TYR A 54 0.97 -12.75 -21.86
C TYR A 54 0.15 -12.49 -23.13
N GLN A 55 0.63 -12.91 -24.28
CA GLN A 55 -0.06 -12.65 -25.55
C GLN A 55 -1.47 -13.23 -25.59
N PRO A 56 -1.72 -14.49 -25.20
CA PRO A 56 -3.07 -15.06 -25.15
C PRO A 56 -3.99 -14.39 -24.11
N LEU A 57 -3.46 -13.92 -22.98
CA LEU A 57 -4.25 -13.40 -21.88
C LEU A 57 -4.52 -11.89 -21.97
N THR A 58 -3.59 -11.12 -22.53
CA THR A 58 -3.65 -9.66 -22.51
C THR A 58 -3.57 -9.02 -23.90
N GLY A 59 -3.27 -9.79 -24.96
CA GLY A 59 -3.01 -9.28 -26.30
C GLY A 59 -1.70 -8.51 -26.45
N MET A 60 -0.88 -8.43 -25.38
CA MET A 60 0.35 -7.66 -25.36
C MET A 60 1.47 -8.42 -24.65
N PRO A 61 2.74 -8.07 -24.91
CA PRO A 61 3.86 -8.63 -24.16
C PRO A 61 3.87 -8.14 -22.69
N SER A 62 4.65 -8.82 -21.86
CA SER A 62 4.81 -8.42 -20.44
C SER A 62 5.21 -6.95 -20.30
N PRO A 63 4.61 -6.19 -19.36
CA PRO A 63 5.01 -4.81 -19.10
C PRO A 63 6.51 -4.72 -18.79
N SER A 64 7.20 -3.80 -19.45
CA SER A 64 8.63 -3.52 -19.24
C SER A 64 8.85 -2.52 -18.11
N GLY A 65 10.10 -2.28 -17.76
CA GLY A 65 10.54 -1.26 -16.83
C GLY A 65 11.04 -1.80 -15.48
N GLN A 66 11.57 -0.89 -14.66
CA GLN A 66 12.23 -1.22 -13.40
C GLN A 66 11.24 -1.54 -12.27
N VAL A 67 11.54 -2.57 -11.47
CA VAL A 67 10.80 -2.87 -10.24
C VAL A 67 11.12 -1.81 -9.18
N PRO A 68 10.16 -1.39 -8.35
CA PRO A 68 10.43 -0.48 -7.23
C PRO A 68 11.52 -1.04 -6.31
N PHE A 69 12.49 -0.21 -5.95
CA PHE A 69 13.58 -0.57 -5.03
C PHE A 69 13.71 0.39 -3.84
N THR A 70 13.00 1.54 -3.90
CA THR A 70 12.93 2.52 -2.80
C THR A 70 11.47 2.90 -2.51
N ASP A 71 11.25 3.46 -1.33
CA ASP A 71 9.96 3.97 -0.87
C ASP A 71 9.67 5.42 -1.31
N THR A 72 10.64 6.10 -1.91
CA THR A 72 10.57 7.52 -2.31
C THR A 72 9.30 7.87 -3.08
N TRP A 73 8.81 6.94 -3.92
CA TRP A 73 7.59 7.16 -4.69
C TRP A 73 6.35 7.31 -3.80
N TYR A 74 6.25 6.55 -2.72
CA TYR A 74 5.12 6.61 -1.78
C TYR A 74 5.18 7.88 -0.94
N LEU A 75 6.40 8.28 -0.53
CA LEU A 75 6.63 9.44 0.35
C LEU A 75 6.45 10.79 -0.35
N LYS A 76 6.56 10.83 -1.68
CA LYS A 76 6.32 12.06 -2.48
C LYS A 76 4.91 12.62 -2.35
N ASN A 77 3.93 11.80 -1.98
CA ASN A 77 2.53 12.20 -1.91
C ASN A 77 1.82 11.44 -0.80
N ASN A 78 1.22 12.18 0.14
CA ASN A 78 0.51 11.60 1.27
C ASN A 78 -0.61 10.61 0.87
N ARG A 79 -1.33 10.87 -0.24
CA ARG A 79 -2.36 9.95 -0.75
C ARG A 79 -1.77 8.60 -1.19
N ARG A 80 -0.54 8.58 -1.75
CA ARG A 80 0.14 7.32 -2.08
C ARG A 80 0.51 6.54 -0.83
N LEU A 81 0.96 7.22 0.22
CA LEU A 81 1.23 6.59 1.51
C LEU A 81 -0.06 6.09 2.17
N LEU A 82 -1.16 6.83 2.07
CA LEU A 82 -2.49 6.39 2.51
C LEU A 82 -2.92 5.10 1.80
N HIS A 83 -2.81 5.05 0.47
CA HIS A 83 -3.12 3.85 -0.32
C HIS A 83 -2.22 2.66 0.05
N ALA A 84 -0.94 2.88 0.32
CA ALA A 84 -0.04 1.83 0.80
C ALA A 84 -0.50 1.29 2.16
N ASN A 85 -1.00 2.13 3.05
CA ASN A 85 -1.57 1.70 4.32
C ASN A 85 -2.86 0.89 4.17
N VAL A 86 -3.71 1.21 3.19
CA VAL A 86 -4.88 0.38 2.85
C VAL A 86 -4.43 -1.01 2.39
N VAL A 87 -3.48 -1.06 1.46
CA VAL A 87 -2.91 -2.34 0.97
C VAL A 87 -2.30 -3.16 2.10
N TRP A 88 -1.57 -2.52 3.04
CA TRP A 88 -0.98 -3.21 4.18
C TRP A 88 -2.03 -3.85 5.09
N ARG A 89 -3.10 -3.12 5.42
CA ARG A 89 -4.20 -3.65 6.24
C ARG A 89 -4.88 -4.85 5.59
N LEU A 90 -5.16 -4.77 4.30
CA LEU A 90 -5.70 -5.89 3.54
C LEU A 90 -4.75 -7.08 3.54
N PHE A 91 -3.45 -6.83 3.37
CA PHE A 91 -2.42 -7.87 3.41
C PHE A 91 -2.40 -8.59 4.75
N GLN A 92 -2.38 -7.87 5.88
CA GLN A 92 -2.40 -8.44 7.23
C GLN A 92 -3.64 -9.31 7.49
N GLN A 93 -4.80 -8.92 6.94
CA GLN A 93 -6.04 -9.69 7.10
C GLN A 93 -6.04 -10.97 6.26
N LEU A 94 -5.57 -10.89 5.01
CA LEU A 94 -5.66 -11.98 4.04
C LEU A 94 -4.47 -12.94 4.11
N GLU A 95 -3.29 -12.51 4.59
CA GLU A 95 -2.10 -13.37 4.70
C GLU A 95 -2.34 -14.63 5.52
N ARG A 96 -3.20 -14.55 6.53
CA ARG A 96 -3.53 -15.70 7.40
C ARG A 96 -4.52 -16.69 6.76
N MET A 97 -5.22 -16.27 5.72
CA MET A 97 -6.30 -17.04 5.09
C MET A 97 -5.83 -17.77 3.84
N GLU A 98 -4.75 -17.31 3.23
CA GLU A 98 -4.26 -17.80 1.95
C GLU A 98 -3.03 -18.69 2.09
N ARG A 99 -2.92 -19.67 1.18
CA ARG A 99 -1.83 -20.65 1.21
C ARG A 99 -0.54 -20.16 0.56
N THR A 100 -0.65 -19.24 -0.39
CA THR A 100 0.51 -18.74 -1.16
C THR A 100 0.55 -17.23 -1.19
N VAL A 101 1.75 -16.67 -1.26
CA VAL A 101 1.95 -15.22 -1.39
C VAL A 101 1.32 -14.68 -2.68
N ALA A 102 1.30 -15.49 -3.75
CA ALA A 102 0.65 -15.14 -5.01
C ALA A 102 -0.85 -14.90 -4.82
N ASN A 103 -1.56 -15.82 -4.17
CA ASN A 103 -2.98 -15.68 -3.87
C ASN A 103 -3.27 -14.51 -2.93
N VAL A 104 -2.46 -14.35 -1.86
CA VAL A 104 -2.57 -13.17 -0.98
C VAL A 104 -2.56 -11.88 -1.81
N LEU A 105 -1.57 -11.72 -2.67
CA LEU A 105 -1.42 -10.50 -3.48
C LEU A 105 -2.56 -10.32 -4.49
N VAL A 106 -3.06 -11.38 -5.10
CA VAL A 106 -4.21 -11.33 -5.99
C VAL A 106 -5.45 -10.82 -5.25
N HIS A 107 -5.77 -11.39 -4.08
CA HIS A 107 -6.94 -11.00 -3.31
C HIS A 107 -6.81 -9.61 -2.69
N VAL A 108 -5.63 -9.28 -2.14
CA VAL A 108 -5.34 -7.93 -1.63
C VAL A 108 -5.53 -6.88 -2.72
N TYR A 109 -4.99 -7.13 -3.91
CA TYR A 109 -5.07 -6.14 -4.98
C TYR A 109 -6.49 -6.00 -5.52
N LYS A 110 -7.23 -7.10 -5.70
CA LYS A 110 -8.65 -7.07 -6.08
C LYS A 110 -9.48 -6.28 -5.06
N ALA A 111 -9.36 -6.60 -3.77
CA ALA A 111 -10.05 -5.88 -2.70
C ALA A 111 -9.66 -4.39 -2.66
N TYR A 112 -8.38 -4.07 -2.86
CA TYR A 112 -7.90 -2.69 -2.90
C TYR A 112 -8.55 -1.89 -4.04
N VAL A 113 -8.62 -2.45 -5.25
CA VAL A 113 -9.20 -1.76 -6.42
C VAL A 113 -10.73 -1.60 -6.27
N GLU A 114 -11.37 -2.52 -5.56
CA GLU A 114 -12.82 -2.49 -5.31
C GLU A 114 -13.23 -1.44 -4.30
N ILE A 115 -12.47 -1.30 -3.19
CA ILE A 115 -12.80 -0.35 -2.11
C ILE A 115 -12.29 1.07 -2.33
N VAL A 116 -11.42 1.28 -3.31
CA VAL A 116 -10.81 2.60 -3.59
C VAL A 116 -11.26 3.10 -4.94
N ASP A 117 -12.03 4.18 -4.99
CA ASP A 117 -12.59 4.75 -6.23
C ASP A 117 -11.52 5.09 -7.27
N THR A 118 -10.36 5.56 -6.85
CA THR A 118 -9.25 5.95 -7.74
C THR A 118 -7.94 5.33 -7.26
N PRO A 119 -7.67 4.06 -7.61
CA PRO A 119 -6.45 3.36 -7.21
C PRO A 119 -5.19 4.04 -7.73
N LEU A 120 -4.25 4.38 -6.83
CA LEU A 120 -2.97 5.00 -7.17
C LEU A 120 -1.84 3.97 -7.32
N LEU A 121 -1.97 2.81 -6.68
CA LEU A 121 -0.98 1.74 -6.75
C LEU A 121 -1.40 0.73 -7.81
N ASN A 122 -0.48 0.42 -8.72
CA ASN A 122 -0.60 -0.80 -9.54
C ASN A 122 -0.14 -2.02 -8.72
N LEU A 123 -0.39 -3.23 -9.24
CA LEU A 123 -0.05 -4.49 -8.53
C LEU A 123 1.43 -4.54 -8.11
N THR A 124 2.35 -4.10 -8.97
CA THR A 124 3.80 -4.09 -8.65
C THR A 124 4.11 -3.19 -7.45
N ARG A 125 3.45 -2.05 -7.34
CA ARG A 125 3.61 -1.17 -6.17
C ARG A 125 2.88 -1.73 -4.95
N ALA A 126 1.68 -2.27 -5.11
CA ALA A 126 0.97 -2.91 -4.01
C ALA A 126 1.80 -4.06 -3.40
N SER A 127 2.42 -4.90 -4.23
CA SER A 127 3.27 -6.02 -3.78
C SER A 127 4.57 -5.58 -3.08
N PHE A 128 5.04 -4.36 -3.33
CA PHE A 128 6.25 -3.83 -2.70
C PHE A 128 6.02 -3.35 -1.26
N VAL A 129 4.77 -3.04 -0.88
CA VAL A 129 4.43 -2.56 0.47
C VAL A 129 4.79 -3.57 1.58
N PRO A 130 4.37 -4.85 1.53
CA PRO A 130 4.77 -5.83 2.54
C PRO A 130 6.29 -6.04 2.60
N ARG A 131 6.98 -5.89 1.47
CA ARG A 131 8.44 -5.97 1.44
C ARG A 131 9.09 -4.83 2.23
N LEU A 132 8.59 -3.59 2.12
CA LEU A 132 9.12 -2.45 2.89
C LEU A 132 9.04 -2.68 4.40
N VAL A 133 7.96 -3.28 4.88
CA VAL A 133 7.82 -3.64 6.29
C VAL A 133 8.76 -4.79 6.67
N ARG A 134 8.83 -5.83 5.84
CA ARG A 134 9.68 -7.00 6.10
C ARG A 134 11.18 -6.66 6.17
N ILE A 135 11.66 -5.77 5.31
CA ILE A 135 13.06 -5.30 5.34
C ILE A 135 13.31 -4.19 6.37
N LYS A 136 12.31 -3.86 7.19
CA LYS A 136 12.38 -2.80 8.22
C LYS A 136 12.73 -1.42 7.67
N ALA A 137 12.36 -1.13 6.42
CA ALA A 137 12.36 0.22 5.89
C ALA A 137 11.15 1.02 6.40
N TRP A 138 10.04 0.33 6.65
CA TRP A 138 8.83 0.87 7.26
C TRP A 138 8.47 0.12 8.54
N TYR A 139 7.87 0.84 9.48
CA TYR A 139 7.49 0.34 10.80
C TYR A 139 6.01 0.62 11.07
N GLU A 140 5.39 -0.22 11.88
CA GLU A 140 4.08 0.06 12.45
C GLU A 140 4.22 1.11 13.55
N GLN A 141 3.42 2.16 13.47
CA GLN A 141 3.42 3.31 14.37
C GLN A 141 1.98 3.65 14.76
N ALA A 142 1.76 4.09 15.99
CA ALA A 142 0.47 4.64 16.42
C ALA A 142 0.37 6.12 16.01
N CYS A 143 -0.79 6.54 15.52
CA CYS A 143 -1.05 7.93 15.21
C CYS A 143 -1.33 8.73 16.48
N ASP A 144 -0.58 9.80 16.73
CA ASP A 144 -0.76 10.67 17.90
C ASP A 144 -2.14 11.37 17.93
N HIS A 145 -2.81 11.45 16.78
CA HIS A 145 -4.11 12.12 16.69
C HIS A 145 -5.30 11.15 16.85
N CYS A 146 -5.32 10.02 16.14
CA CYS A 146 -6.47 9.11 16.13
C CYS A 146 -6.20 7.75 16.81
N GLY A 147 -4.97 7.49 17.28
CA GLY A 147 -4.58 6.23 17.90
C GLY A 147 -4.47 5.03 16.96
N MET A 148 -4.85 5.17 15.69
CA MET A 148 -4.80 4.07 14.72
C MET A 148 -3.38 3.74 14.32
N THR A 149 -3.09 2.45 14.21
CA THR A 149 -1.81 1.95 13.69
C THR A 149 -1.71 2.19 12.19
N TYR A 150 -0.56 2.65 11.74
CA TYR A 150 -0.22 2.82 10.33
C TYR A 150 1.23 2.43 10.06
N ILE A 151 1.61 2.24 8.79
CA ILE A 151 3.00 1.97 8.39
C ILE A 151 3.61 3.17 7.67
N GLY A 152 4.90 3.36 7.91
CA GLY A 152 5.72 4.38 7.28
C GLY A 152 7.17 4.30 7.76
N PRO A 153 8.08 5.14 7.23
CA PRO A 153 9.42 5.29 7.79
C PRO A 153 9.32 5.77 9.23
N LEU A 154 10.30 5.41 10.04
CA LEU A 154 10.33 5.81 11.45
C LEU A 154 10.52 7.32 11.55
N GLU A 155 9.54 8.02 12.09
CA GLU A 155 9.62 9.45 12.36
C GLU A 155 10.18 9.72 13.77
N LYS A 156 11.07 10.71 13.88
CA LYS A 156 11.76 11.02 15.16
C LYS A 156 10.90 11.83 16.12
N SER A 157 9.82 12.45 15.66
CA SER A 157 8.93 13.27 16.50
C SER A 157 7.55 13.43 15.87
N GLY A 158 6.49 13.15 16.66
CA GLY A 158 5.10 13.41 16.31
C GLY A 158 4.60 12.64 15.09
N SER A 159 4.06 11.45 15.32
CA SER A 159 3.58 10.57 14.25
C SER A 159 2.11 10.82 13.92
N ILE A 160 1.81 11.40 12.77
CA ILE A 160 0.43 11.57 12.27
C ILE A 160 0.21 10.66 11.06
N CYS A 161 -0.80 9.78 11.14
CA CYS A 161 -1.09 8.85 10.06
C CYS A 161 -1.52 9.57 8.76
N PRO A 162 -1.32 8.94 7.58
CA PRO A 162 -1.68 9.54 6.30
C PRO A 162 -3.16 9.93 6.18
N ALA A 163 -4.07 9.19 6.85
CA ALA A 163 -5.50 9.48 6.87
C ALA A 163 -5.80 10.80 7.63
N CYS A 164 -5.21 10.97 8.82
CA CYS A 164 -5.34 12.22 9.57
C CYS A 164 -4.69 13.39 8.85
N THR A 165 -3.54 13.16 8.23
CA THR A 165 -2.88 14.17 7.40
C THR A 165 -3.78 14.61 6.25
N GLU A 166 -4.43 13.69 5.54
CA GLU A 166 -5.37 14.02 4.46
C GLU A 166 -6.63 14.72 5.01
N TYR A 167 -7.17 14.24 6.13
CA TYR A 167 -8.31 14.87 6.80
C TYR A 167 -8.04 16.34 7.13
N PHE A 168 -6.87 16.64 7.72
CA PHE A 168 -6.50 18.02 8.09
C PHE A 168 -6.04 18.89 6.92
N ASN A 169 -5.81 18.32 5.73
CA ASN A 169 -5.55 19.11 4.53
C ASN A 169 -6.77 19.96 4.13
N TYR A 170 -7.98 19.53 4.50
CA TYR A 170 -9.26 20.16 4.15
C TYR A 170 -10.03 20.68 5.36
N ARG A 171 -9.44 20.58 6.57
CA ARG A 171 -10.12 20.96 7.82
C ARG A 171 -9.22 21.76 8.74
N CYS A 172 -9.86 22.66 9.48
CA CYS A 172 -9.22 23.45 10.51
C CYS A 172 -8.68 22.55 11.64
N ARG A 173 -7.41 22.68 11.97
CA ARG A 173 -6.78 21.90 13.06
C ARG A 173 -7.30 22.24 14.45
N SER A 174 -7.98 23.38 14.62
CA SER A 174 -8.52 23.81 15.91
C SER A 174 -9.97 23.42 16.11
N CYS A 175 -10.84 23.62 15.12
CA CYS A 175 -12.29 23.39 15.27
C CYS A 175 -12.87 22.34 14.31
N GLY A 176 -12.06 21.75 13.41
CA GLY A 176 -12.52 20.74 12.45
C GLY A 176 -13.38 21.29 11.29
N ALA A 177 -13.70 22.59 11.26
CA ALA A 177 -14.47 23.19 10.17
C ALA A 177 -13.76 23.03 8.81
N ALA A 178 -14.54 22.84 7.74
CA ALA A 178 -14.00 22.74 6.39
C ALA A 178 -13.22 24.03 6.02
N ILE A 179 -12.06 23.84 5.39
CA ILE A 179 -11.23 24.93 4.85
C ILE A 179 -11.20 24.78 3.35
N GLU A 180 -11.36 25.87 2.63
CA GLU A 180 -11.25 25.89 1.18
C GLU A 180 -9.87 25.37 0.71
N TYR A 181 -9.88 24.37 -0.16
CA TYR A 181 -8.66 23.84 -0.76
C TYR A 181 -8.08 24.85 -1.75
N ARG A 182 -6.82 25.18 -1.54
CA ARG A 182 -6.06 25.99 -2.51
C ARG A 182 -4.98 25.11 -3.13
N PRO A 183 -5.03 24.85 -4.43
CA PRO A 183 -4.05 23.99 -5.12
C PRO A 183 -2.64 24.62 -5.14
N THR A 184 -2.55 25.94 -5.02
CA THR A 184 -1.30 26.68 -5.05
C THR A 184 -1.17 27.57 -3.81
N GLY A 185 0.04 27.67 -3.25
CA GLY A 185 0.37 28.54 -2.14
C GLY A 185 0.46 27.81 -0.77
N ARG A 186 0.74 28.59 0.28
CA ARG A 186 0.90 28.08 1.65
C ARG A 186 -0.45 27.65 2.21
N ARG A 187 -0.59 26.37 2.60
CA ARG A 187 -1.83 25.84 3.16
C ARG A 187 -2.22 26.55 4.45
N LYS A 188 -3.48 26.96 4.54
CA LYS A 188 -4.06 27.48 5.79
C LYS A 188 -4.33 26.30 6.71
N MET A 189 -3.81 26.32 7.93
CA MET A 189 -4.04 25.27 8.94
C MET A 189 -5.25 25.57 9.82
N LEU A 190 -5.72 26.81 9.82
CA LEU A 190 -6.85 27.28 10.62
C LEU A 190 -7.88 27.95 9.70
N CYS A 191 -9.16 27.77 10.03
CA CYS A 191 -10.22 28.58 9.42
C CYS A 191 -10.08 30.05 9.84
N THR A 192 -10.79 30.94 9.15
CA THR A 192 -10.71 32.38 9.40
C THR A 192 -11.01 32.73 10.86
N ASP A 193 -12.04 32.14 11.45
CA ASP A 193 -12.47 32.42 12.84
C ASP A 193 -11.43 31.95 13.88
N CYS A 194 -10.85 30.77 13.69
CA CYS A 194 -9.81 30.27 14.59
C CYS A 194 -8.51 31.06 14.45
N TYR A 195 -8.16 31.49 13.25
CA TYR A 195 -7.01 32.33 12.99
C TYR A 195 -7.17 33.69 13.70
N GLU A 196 -8.32 34.35 13.55
CA GLU A 196 -8.60 35.63 14.21
C GLU A 196 -8.64 35.52 15.74
N ARG A 197 -9.23 34.42 16.28
CA ARG A 197 -9.18 34.15 17.74
C ARG A 197 -7.75 34.01 18.23
N GLN A 198 -6.92 33.24 17.55
CA GLN A 198 -5.51 33.06 17.93
C GLN A 198 -4.73 34.38 17.85
N LYS A 199 -4.99 35.20 16.82
CA LYS A 199 -4.38 36.52 16.66
C LYS A 199 -4.76 37.50 17.78
N ARG A 200 -6.04 37.49 18.21
CA ARG A 200 -6.53 38.32 19.33
C ARG A 200 -5.92 37.87 20.67
N SER A 201 -5.81 36.58 20.90
CA SER A 201 -5.19 36.02 22.11
C SER A 201 -3.71 36.41 22.20
N LYS A 202 -2.96 36.29 21.10
CA LYS A 202 -1.54 36.71 21.05
C LYS A 202 -1.36 38.23 21.28
N ARG A 203 -2.27 39.08 20.76
CA ARG A 203 -2.23 40.53 21.01
C ARG A 203 -2.50 40.85 22.49
N ARG A 204 -3.44 40.20 23.16
CA ARG A 204 -3.71 40.37 24.59
C ARG A 204 -2.51 40.03 25.46
N LEU A 205 -1.81 38.92 25.15
CA LEU A 205 -0.60 38.51 25.86
C LEU A 205 0.58 39.47 25.64
N ALA A 206 0.67 40.08 24.46
CA ALA A 206 1.71 41.07 24.15
C ALA A 206 1.47 42.46 24.78
N HIS A 207 0.24 42.79 25.17
CA HIS A 207 -0.12 44.09 25.79
C HIS A 207 -0.39 43.96 27.28
N GLY A 208 -0.48 42.76 27.86
CA GLY A 208 -0.69 42.55 29.30
C GLY A 208 0.60 42.50 30.15
N GLY A 209 1.74 42.83 29.60
CA GLY A 209 3.04 42.75 30.26
C GLY A 209 3.67 44.11 30.67
N ILE A 210 2.88 45.18 30.77
CA ILE A 210 3.38 46.48 31.25
C ILE A 210 2.36 47.05 32.24
N ASP A 211 2.38 46.50 33.47
CA ASP A 211 1.94 47.16 34.67
C ASP A 211 2.34 46.25 35.87
N GLY A 212 3.46 46.61 36.51
CA GLY A 212 3.96 45.95 37.69
C GLY A 212 5.35 46.45 38.03
#